data_e1e33cd7e0831f0c14d2b75baa6c43dd
#
_entry.id   e1e33cd7e0831f0c14d2b75baa6c43dd
#
_cell.length_a   1.000
_cell.length_b   1.000
_cell.length_c   1.000
_cell.angle_alpha   90.00
_cell.angle_beta   90.00
_cell.angle_gamma   90.00
#
_symmetry.space_group_name_H-M   'P 1'
#
loop_
_entity.id
_entity.type
_entity.pdbx_description
1 polymer ?
#
loop_
_entity_poly.entity_id
_entity_poly.type
_entity_poly.pdbx_seq_one_letter_code
_entity_poly.pdbx_strand_id
1 'polypeptide(L)'
;APQSFALLATEPEYYHISEEDKLKLSRSGIALSVPMFLQGRLIGAINVGPKMSGKIYSQEDIDLLSTVAGQAAIAVENARLHISEIEMQRIEEELALARKIQQGLLPKSNPVLEGLDISGISIPALTVGGDYYDYIDLGPGRLLVVVGDVSGKGVSAALYMSKIQGMIQVIAPMYEHPKEMLIQVNRRIYESLERKSFITM
;
A
#
# COMPACT_ATOMS: atom_id res chain seq x y z
N ALA A 1 -46.88 2.42 17.71
CA ALA A 1 -47.60 1.63 16.74
C ALA A 1 -46.70 1.35 15.53
N PRO A 2 -46.71 0.14 14.97
CA PRO A 2 -45.68 -0.30 14.03
C PRO A 2 -45.99 0.08 12.57
N GLN A 3 -46.25 1.37 12.28
CA GLN A 3 -46.58 1.79 10.92
C GLN A 3 -45.39 2.27 10.06
N SER A 4 -44.24 2.49 10.65
CA SER A 4 -43.05 2.96 9.92
C SER A 4 -42.24 1.85 9.24
N PHE A 5 -42.48 0.58 9.55
CA PHE A 5 -41.89 -0.58 8.87
C PHE A 5 -42.54 -0.91 7.53
N ALA A 6 -43.72 -0.38 7.25
CA ALA A 6 -44.45 -0.67 6.00
C ALA A 6 -43.73 -0.14 4.75
N LEU A 7 -42.90 0.90 4.86
CA LEU A 7 -42.18 1.48 3.72
C LEU A 7 -40.92 0.68 3.33
N LEU A 8 -40.26 0.06 4.27
CA LEU A 8 -39.19 -0.90 3.98
C LEU A 8 -39.71 -2.22 3.40
N ALA A 9 -41.01 -2.55 3.67
CA ALA A 9 -41.64 -3.78 3.20
C ALA A 9 -42.17 -3.72 1.77
N THR A 10 -42.22 -2.57 1.12
CA THR A 10 -42.77 -2.40 -0.23
C THR A 10 -41.72 -2.49 -1.36
N GLU A 11 -40.43 -2.42 -1.03
CA GLU A 11 -39.35 -2.59 -2.00
C GLU A 11 -38.93 -4.07 -2.07
N PRO A 12 -38.93 -4.72 -3.26
CA PRO A 12 -38.62 -6.16 -3.41
C PRO A 12 -37.25 -6.57 -2.86
N GLU A 13 -36.32 -5.64 -2.78
CA GLU A 13 -34.94 -5.87 -2.32
C GLU A 13 -34.81 -6.09 -0.80
N TYR A 14 -35.87 -5.75 -0.01
CA TYR A 14 -35.85 -5.85 1.45
C TYR A 14 -36.67 -7.02 2.03
N TYR A 15 -37.17 -7.93 1.17
CA TYR A 15 -37.93 -9.10 1.65
C TYR A 15 -37.10 -10.12 2.44
N HIS A 16 -35.78 -9.95 2.52
CA HIS A 16 -34.85 -10.91 3.16
C HIS A 16 -34.39 -10.50 4.56
N ILE A 17 -34.96 -9.44 5.17
CA ILE A 17 -34.60 -9.07 6.54
C ILE A 17 -35.20 -10.11 7.50
N SER A 18 -34.32 -10.74 8.29
CA SER A 18 -34.74 -11.72 9.29
C SER A 18 -35.67 -11.12 10.35
N GLU A 19 -36.54 -11.91 10.97
CA GLU A 19 -37.39 -11.45 12.07
C GLU A 19 -36.56 -10.93 13.27
N GLU A 20 -35.33 -11.47 13.46
CA GLU A 20 -34.40 -10.99 14.47
C GLU A 20 -33.90 -9.57 14.17
N ASP A 21 -33.59 -9.29 12.90
CA ASP A 21 -33.14 -7.95 12.47
C ASP A 21 -34.27 -6.94 12.50
N LYS A 22 -35.50 -7.35 12.15
CA LYS A 22 -36.70 -6.53 12.34
C LYS A 22 -36.91 -6.16 13.80
N LEU A 23 -36.67 -7.11 14.70
CA LEU A 23 -36.78 -6.85 16.17
C LEU A 23 -35.67 -5.91 16.64
N LYS A 24 -34.45 -6.04 16.17
CA LYS A 24 -33.34 -5.12 16.47
C LYS A 24 -33.64 -3.71 15.97
N LEU A 25 -34.14 -3.57 14.74
CA LEU A 25 -34.55 -2.28 14.16
C LEU A 25 -35.70 -1.65 14.97
N SER A 26 -36.70 -2.41 15.41
CA SER A 26 -37.78 -1.88 16.22
C SER A 26 -37.32 -1.35 17.58
N ARG A 27 -36.27 -1.92 18.15
CA ARG A 27 -35.66 -1.46 19.42
C ARG A 27 -34.71 -0.27 19.25
N SER A 28 -34.26 0.01 18.03
CA SER A 28 -33.30 1.09 17.75
C SER A 28 -33.93 2.49 17.77
N GLY A 29 -35.29 2.59 17.87
CA GLY A 29 -36.01 3.86 17.81
C GLY A 29 -36.01 4.51 16.41
N ILE A 30 -35.65 3.78 15.38
CA ILE A 30 -35.66 4.27 13.98
C ILE A 30 -37.12 4.26 13.48
N ALA A 31 -37.58 5.40 12.99
CA ALA A 31 -38.90 5.55 12.40
C ALA A 31 -38.86 5.46 10.88
N LEU A 32 -37.79 5.89 10.26
CA LEU A 32 -37.57 5.84 8.83
C LEU A 32 -36.09 5.62 8.53
N SER A 33 -35.79 4.73 7.57
CA SER A 33 -34.43 4.53 7.03
C SER A 33 -34.44 4.85 5.55
N VAL A 34 -33.58 5.78 5.14
CA VAL A 34 -33.48 6.23 3.75
C VAL A 34 -32.12 5.78 3.21
N PRO A 35 -32.06 4.88 2.21
CA PRO A 35 -30.81 4.39 1.68
C PRO A 35 -30.09 5.46 0.89
N MET A 36 -28.77 5.48 1.01
CA MET A 36 -27.85 6.34 0.30
C MET A 36 -27.24 5.57 -0.88
N PHE A 37 -27.78 5.76 -2.07
CA PHE A 37 -27.28 5.13 -3.29
C PHE A 37 -26.39 6.06 -4.11
N LEU A 38 -25.33 5.52 -4.67
CA LEU A 38 -24.51 6.16 -5.69
C LEU A 38 -24.25 5.20 -6.84
N GLN A 39 -24.71 5.54 -8.03
CA GLN A 39 -24.58 4.71 -9.24
C GLN A 39 -25.03 3.25 -9.03
N GLY A 40 -26.16 3.04 -8.35
CA GLY A 40 -26.71 1.71 -8.05
C GLY A 40 -26.05 0.96 -6.89
N ARG A 41 -24.99 1.50 -6.28
CA ARG A 41 -24.33 0.91 -5.11
C ARG A 41 -24.83 1.55 -3.82
N LEU A 42 -25.18 0.74 -2.82
CA LEU A 42 -25.53 1.20 -1.50
C LEU A 42 -24.27 1.67 -0.75
N ILE A 43 -24.20 2.97 -0.43
CA ILE A 43 -23.09 3.60 0.31
C ILE A 43 -23.37 3.58 1.81
N GLY A 44 -24.62 3.72 2.22
CA GLY A 44 -25.05 3.77 3.61
C GLY A 44 -26.54 4.00 3.73
N ALA A 45 -27.01 4.38 4.92
CA ALA A 45 -28.40 4.77 5.13
C ALA A 45 -28.48 5.91 6.13
N ILE A 46 -29.45 6.81 5.94
CA ILE A 46 -29.83 7.83 6.91
C ILE A 46 -30.99 7.29 7.72
N ASN A 47 -30.77 7.10 9.01
CA ASN A 47 -31.80 6.64 9.93
C ASN A 47 -32.32 7.83 10.76
N VAL A 48 -33.63 8.02 10.75
CA VAL A 48 -34.27 9.09 11.51
C VAL A 48 -35.28 8.52 12.49
N GLY A 49 -35.36 9.12 13.66
CA GLY A 49 -36.35 8.77 14.72
C GLY A 49 -37.76 9.32 14.42
N PRO A 50 -38.72 9.13 15.34
CA PRO A 50 -40.06 9.69 15.20
C PRO A 50 -40.03 11.22 15.11
N LYS A 51 -40.91 11.80 14.30
CA LYS A 51 -41.07 13.26 14.25
C LYS A 51 -41.45 13.80 15.63
N MET A 52 -40.85 14.91 16.03
CA MET A 52 -41.19 15.61 17.28
C MET A 52 -42.67 16.04 17.35
N SER A 53 -43.32 16.25 16.21
CA SER A 53 -44.74 16.55 16.10
C SER A 53 -45.66 15.34 16.36
N GLY A 54 -45.11 14.14 16.53
CA GLY A 54 -45.86 12.89 16.65
C GLY A 54 -46.55 12.42 15.36
N LYS A 55 -46.39 13.16 14.24
CA LYS A 55 -46.94 12.78 12.92
C LYS A 55 -46.08 11.76 12.23
N ILE A 56 -46.68 10.98 11.32
CA ILE A 56 -46.00 10.05 10.41
C ILE A 56 -45.24 10.87 9.37
N TYR A 57 -44.15 10.32 8.82
CA TYR A 57 -43.45 10.91 7.66
C TYR A 57 -44.36 10.87 6.44
N SER A 58 -44.60 12.03 5.82
CA SER A 58 -45.35 12.19 4.59
C SER A 58 -44.48 11.83 3.37
N GLN A 59 -45.10 11.68 2.18
CA GLN A 59 -44.34 11.46 0.95
C GLN A 59 -43.37 12.62 0.67
N GLU A 60 -43.78 13.85 0.92
CA GLU A 60 -42.89 15.03 0.78
C GLU A 60 -41.65 14.95 1.68
N ASP A 61 -41.82 14.46 2.92
CA ASP A 61 -40.70 14.27 3.86
C ASP A 61 -39.74 13.19 3.32
N ILE A 62 -40.29 12.09 2.75
CA ILE A 62 -39.50 11.00 2.22
C ILE A 62 -38.74 11.45 0.98
N ASP A 63 -39.38 12.20 0.08
CA ASP A 63 -38.76 12.73 -1.14
C ASP A 63 -37.61 13.71 -0.79
N LEU A 64 -37.84 14.56 0.21
CA LEU A 64 -36.81 15.48 0.71
C LEU A 64 -35.63 14.69 1.30
N LEU A 65 -35.91 13.71 2.19
CA LEU A 65 -34.88 12.89 2.82
C LEU A 65 -34.12 12.05 1.77
N SER A 66 -34.80 11.56 0.76
CA SER A 66 -34.19 10.81 -0.36
C SER A 66 -33.24 11.71 -1.15
N THR A 67 -33.63 12.97 -1.38
CA THR A 67 -32.75 13.96 -2.03
C THR A 67 -31.52 14.24 -1.18
N VAL A 68 -31.69 14.44 0.13
CA VAL A 68 -30.59 14.62 1.08
C VAL A 68 -29.70 13.41 1.14
N ALA A 69 -30.29 12.19 1.16
CA ALA A 69 -29.54 10.93 1.15
C ALA A 69 -28.67 10.78 -0.10
N GLY A 70 -29.19 11.17 -1.27
CA GLY A 70 -28.43 11.22 -2.52
C GLY A 70 -27.23 12.18 -2.44
N GLN A 71 -27.44 13.40 -1.94
CA GLN A 71 -26.34 14.35 -1.75
C GLN A 71 -25.32 13.88 -0.72
N ALA A 72 -25.79 13.29 0.38
CA ALA A 72 -24.92 12.72 1.41
C ALA A 72 -24.10 11.55 0.87
N ALA A 73 -24.67 10.70 0.00
CA ALA A 73 -23.94 9.61 -0.64
C ALA A 73 -22.75 10.13 -1.45
N ILE A 74 -22.98 11.18 -2.24
CA ILE A 74 -21.91 11.83 -3.04
C ILE A 74 -20.84 12.43 -2.11
N ALA A 75 -21.24 13.13 -1.06
CA ALA A 75 -20.31 13.76 -0.12
C ALA A 75 -19.44 12.72 0.60
N VAL A 76 -20.04 11.63 1.07
CA VAL A 76 -19.32 10.53 1.75
C VAL A 76 -18.34 9.86 0.81
N GLU A 77 -18.75 9.56 -0.43
CA GLU A 77 -17.84 8.90 -1.39
C GLU A 77 -16.69 9.83 -1.80
N ASN A 78 -16.96 11.13 -2.00
CA ASN A 78 -15.91 12.10 -2.27
C ASN A 78 -14.91 12.20 -1.10
N ALA A 79 -15.39 12.20 0.14
CA ALA A 79 -14.52 12.19 1.31
C ALA A 79 -13.65 10.92 1.39
N ARG A 80 -14.22 9.75 1.07
CA ARG A 80 -13.49 8.46 1.03
C ARG A 80 -12.41 8.46 -0.04
N LEU A 81 -12.74 8.93 -1.25
CA LEU A 81 -11.79 9.04 -2.35
C LEU A 81 -10.64 9.99 -1.99
N HIS A 82 -10.96 11.14 -1.39
CA HIS A 82 -9.94 12.10 -0.98
C HIS A 82 -8.99 11.56 0.09
N ILE A 83 -9.52 10.83 1.08
CA ILE A 83 -8.68 10.15 2.09
C ILE A 83 -7.76 9.13 1.41
N SER A 84 -8.29 8.31 0.50
CA SER A 84 -7.49 7.33 -0.23
C SER A 84 -6.40 7.99 -1.09
N GLU A 85 -6.70 9.13 -1.71
CA GLU A 85 -5.73 9.90 -2.50
C GLU A 85 -4.57 10.43 -1.63
N ILE A 86 -4.90 11.00 -0.46
CA ILE A 86 -3.89 11.46 0.50
C ILE A 86 -2.99 10.31 0.97
N GLU A 87 -3.57 9.14 1.28
CA GLU A 87 -2.80 7.95 1.68
C GLU A 87 -1.87 7.47 0.56
N MET A 88 -2.36 7.45 -0.68
CA MET A 88 -1.53 7.09 -1.84
C MET A 88 -0.38 8.07 -2.05
N GLN A 89 -0.64 9.37 -1.99
CA GLN A 89 0.40 10.40 -2.11
C GLN A 89 1.49 10.24 -1.04
N ARG A 90 1.10 9.97 0.20
CA ARG A 90 2.04 9.72 1.28
C ARG A 90 2.93 8.51 1.01
N ILE A 91 2.35 7.40 0.53
CA ILE A 91 3.11 6.20 0.16
C ILE A 91 4.09 6.50 -0.98
N GLU A 92 3.66 7.27 -1.98
CA GLU A 92 4.53 7.68 -3.10
C GLU A 92 5.71 8.54 -2.61
N GLU A 93 5.48 9.48 -1.71
CA GLU A 93 6.54 10.31 -1.10
C GLU A 93 7.55 9.45 -0.30
N GLU A 94 7.05 8.50 0.49
CA GLU A 94 7.90 7.57 1.26
C GLU A 94 8.76 6.69 0.33
N LEU A 95 8.17 6.19 -0.77
CA LEU A 95 8.90 5.41 -1.77
C LEU A 95 9.92 6.26 -2.54
N ALA A 96 9.61 7.51 -2.85
CA ALA A 96 10.56 8.42 -3.48
C ALA A 96 11.77 8.71 -2.58
N LEU A 97 11.54 8.86 -1.27
CA LEU A 97 12.62 8.99 -0.29
C LEU A 97 13.47 7.71 -0.21
N ALA A 98 12.83 6.53 -0.16
CA ALA A 98 13.51 5.25 -0.17
C ALA A 98 14.40 5.08 -1.42
N ARG A 99 13.89 5.48 -2.60
CA ARG A 99 14.67 5.52 -3.85
C ARG A 99 15.91 6.39 -3.73
N LYS A 100 15.76 7.60 -3.20
CA LYS A 100 16.89 8.52 -3.01
C LYS A 100 17.96 7.95 -2.09
N ILE A 101 17.55 7.30 -1.00
CA ILE A 101 18.47 6.63 -0.07
C ILE A 101 19.17 5.49 -0.79
N GLN A 102 18.45 4.62 -1.49
CA GLN A 102 19.01 3.48 -2.22
C GLN A 102 20.01 3.91 -3.30
N GLN A 103 19.67 4.94 -4.08
CA GLN A 103 20.60 5.51 -5.06
C GLN A 103 21.88 6.07 -4.42
N GLY A 104 21.76 6.55 -3.18
CA GLY A 104 22.94 6.99 -2.40
C GLY A 104 23.87 5.86 -1.95
N LEU A 105 23.41 4.60 -2.00
CA LEU A 105 24.21 3.41 -1.69
C LEU A 105 25.02 2.92 -2.89
N LEU A 106 24.64 3.32 -4.10
CA LEU A 106 25.35 2.97 -5.33
C LEU A 106 26.51 3.94 -5.58
N PRO A 107 27.51 3.55 -6.39
CA PRO A 107 28.63 4.41 -6.74
C PRO A 107 28.18 5.74 -7.34
N LYS A 108 28.76 6.84 -6.84
CA LYS A 108 28.49 8.20 -7.35
C LYS A 108 29.34 8.58 -8.54
N SER A 109 30.44 7.88 -8.77
CA SER A 109 31.36 8.11 -9.86
C SER A 109 31.98 6.79 -10.33
N ASN A 110 32.36 6.76 -11.57
CA ASN A 110 33.10 5.63 -12.13
C ASN A 110 34.56 5.66 -11.63
N PRO A 111 35.18 4.50 -11.39
CA PRO A 111 36.58 4.45 -11.02
C PRO A 111 37.47 4.85 -12.19
N VAL A 112 38.60 5.51 -11.92
CA VAL A 112 39.59 5.85 -12.92
C VAL A 112 40.75 4.91 -12.74
N LEU A 113 40.99 4.04 -13.74
CA LEU A 113 42.10 3.09 -13.76
C LEU A 113 42.81 3.18 -15.07
N GLU A 114 44.15 3.15 -15.06
CA GLU A 114 44.93 3.18 -16.26
C GLU A 114 44.69 1.91 -17.12
N GLY A 115 44.35 2.11 -18.38
CA GLY A 115 44.03 1.03 -19.32
C GLY A 115 42.67 0.37 -19.21
N LEU A 116 41.80 0.85 -18.30
CA LEU A 116 40.42 0.34 -18.14
C LEU A 116 39.41 1.49 -18.14
N ASP A 117 38.34 1.30 -18.90
CA ASP A 117 37.14 2.15 -18.86
C ASP A 117 35.98 1.36 -18.25
N ILE A 118 35.52 1.79 -17.08
CA ILE A 118 34.50 1.09 -16.30
C ILE A 118 33.33 2.06 -16.02
N SER A 119 32.12 1.68 -16.41
CA SER A 119 30.93 2.45 -16.10
C SER A 119 29.79 1.53 -15.69
N GLY A 120 28.91 2.01 -14.83
CA GLY A 120 27.72 1.29 -14.35
C GLY A 120 26.52 2.20 -14.21
N ILE A 121 25.35 1.63 -14.42
CA ILE A 121 24.06 2.26 -14.22
C ILE A 121 23.08 1.22 -13.67
N SER A 122 22.22 1.62 -12.73
CA SER A 122 21.07 0.83 -12.29
C SER A 122 19.79 1.61 -12.58
N ILE A 123 18.85 0.95 -13.26
CA ILE A 123 17.53 1.50 -13.59
C ILE A 123 16.48 0.54 -13.02
N PRO A 124 15.96 0.79 -11.82
CA PRO A 124 15.01 -0.12 -11.19
C PRO A 124 13.68 -0.15 -11.95
N ALA A 125 13.08 -1.34 -12.06
CA ALA A 125 11.78 -1.55 -12.72
C ALA A 125 10.59 -0.92 -11.97
N LEU A 126 10.72 -0.73 -10.65
CA LEU A 126 9.77 -0.01 -9.79
C LEU A 126 10.48 1.20 -9.18
N THR A 127 9.86 1.82 -8.17
CA THR A 127 10.45 2.97 -7.47
C THR A 127 11.80 2.63 -6.83
N VAL A 128 11.95 1.41 -6.29
CA VAL A 128 13.18 0.84 -5.76
C VAL A 128 13.39 -0.57 -6.33
N GLY A 129 14.62 -1.08 -6.32
CA GLY A 129 14.98 -2.34 -6.98
C GLY A 129 15.93 -3.23 -6.19
N GLY A 130 16.12 -4.47 -6.69
CA GLY A 130 17.05 -5.45 -6.16
C GLY A 130 18.46 -5.39 -6.76
N ASP A 131 18.59 -4.71 -7.91
CA ASP A 131 19.87 -4.60 -8.61
C ASP A 131 20.91 -3.85 -7.78
N TYR A 132 22.09 -4.40 -7.74
CA TYR A 132 23.26 -3.85 -7.04
C TYR A 132 24.48 -3.87 -7.95
N TYR A 133 25.23 -2.78 -7.96
CA TYR A 133 26.60 -2.75 -8.44
C TYR A 133 27.47 -1.87 -7.57
N ASP A 134 28.76 -2.17 -7.51
CA ASP A 134 29.69 -1.39 -6.72
C ASP A 134 31.12 -1.46 -7.28
N TYR A 135 31.94 -0.48 -6.87
CA TYR A 135 33.36 -0.38 -7.15
C TYR A 135 34.07 -0.14 -5.82
N ILE A 136 34.79 -1.14 -5.33
CA ILE A 136 35.47 -1.09 -4.05
C ILE A 136 36.98 -1.10 -4.27
N ASP A 137 37.64 -0.02 -3.88
CA ASP A 137 39.09 0.06 -3.87
C ASP A 137 39.63 -0.83 -2.74
N LEU A 138 40.43 -1.84 -3.12
CA LEU A 138 41.08 -2.78 -2.22
C LEU A 138 42.57 -2.47 -2.01
N GLY A 139 43.03 -1.30 -2.42
CA GLY A 139 44.41 -0.85 -2.33
C GLY A 139 45.14 -0.94 -3.66
N PRO A 140 46.47 -0.73 -3.67
CA PRO A 140 47.25 -0.54 -4.88
C PRO A 140 47.02 -1.61 -5.95
N GLY A 141 46.51 -1.18 -7.13
CA GLY A 141 46.29 -2.05 -8.29
C GLY A 141 45.13 -3.05 -8.12
N ARG A 142 44.27 -2.92 -7.10
CA ARG A 142 43.18 -3.85 -6.82
C ARG A 142 41.83 -3.13 -6.72
N LEU A 143 40.95 -3.39 -7.66
CA LEU A 143 39.58 -2.93 -7.64
C LEU A 143 38.63 -4.14 -7.65
N LEU A 144 37.72 -4.18 -6.71
CA LEU A 144 36.60 -5.12 -6.77
C LEU A 144 35.44 -4.46 -7.51
N VAL A 145 35.01 -5.10 -8.57
CA VAL A 145 33.74 -4.75 -9.26
C VAL A 145 32.69 -5.78 -8.88
N VAL A 146 31.56 -5.34 -8.42
CA VAL A 146 30.45 -6.20 -8.00
C VAL A 146 29.22 -5.90 -8.84
N VAL A 147 28.53 -6.95 -9.28
CA VAL A 147 27.19 -6.89 -9.89
C VAL A 147 26.36 -7.97 -9.24
N GLY A 148 25.21 -7.61 -8.74
CA GLY A 148 24.30 -8.54 -8.07
C GLY A 148 22.83 -8.22 -8.35
N ASP A 149 22.00 -9.22 -8.27
CA ASP A 149 20.55 -9.09 -8.40
C ASP A 149 19.82 -9.91 -7.32
N VAL A 150 18.96 -9.24 -6.59
CA VAL A 150 18.10 -9.86 -5.55
C VAL A 150 16.79 -10.29 -6.18
N SER A 151 16.45 -11.54 -6.05
CA SER A 151 15.18 -12.09 -6.52
C SER A 151 13.98 -11.33 -5.95
N GLY A 152 12.99 -11.06 -6.81
CA GLY A 152 11.80 -10.29 -6.45
C GLY A 152 11.86 -8.85 -6.95
N LYS A 153 10.93 -8.02 -6.49
CA LYS A 153 10.81 -6.61 -6.91
C LYS A 153 10.34 -5.73 -5.75
N GLY A 154 10.61 -4.43 -5.86
CA GLY A 154 10.12 -3.43 -4.92
C GLY A 154 10.88 -3.42 -3.59
N VAL A 155 10.18 -3.08 -2.51
CA VAL A 155 10.77 -2.74 -1.21
C VAL A 155 11.55 -3.90 -0.59
N SER A 156 11.05 -5.14 -0.66
CA SER A 156 11.74 -6.31 -0.08
C SER A 156 13.09 -6.58 -0.75
N ALA A 157 13.12 -6.56 -2.09
CA ALA A 157 14.35 -6.72 -2.85
C ALA A 157 15.35 -5.59 -2.56
N ALA A 158 14.85 -4.35 -2.46
CA ALA A 158 15.65 -3.17 -2.15
C ALA A 158 16.30 -3.24 -0.76
N LEU A 159 15.59 -3.75 0.25
CA LEU A 159 16.12 -3.94 1.60
C LEU A 159 17.21 -5.01 1.65
N TYR A 160 17.03 -6.14 0.95
CA TYR A 160 18.08 -7.16 0.84
C TYR A 160 19.29 -6.64 0.08
N MET A 161 19.07 -5.88 -1.00
CA MET A 161 20.17 -5.22 -1.73
C MET A 161 20.98 -4.31 -0.81
N SER A 162 20.32 -3.45 -0.04
CA SER A 162 20.99 -2.55 0.90
C SER A 162 21.79 -3.30 1.98
N LYS A 163 21.23 -4.41 2.48
CA LYS A 163 21.90 -5.28 3.44
C LYS A 163 23.17 -5.90 2.85
N ILE A 164 23.10 -6.40 1.61
CA ILE A 164 24.25 -6.99 0.91
C ILE A 164 25.31 -5.94 0.63
N GLN A 165 24.92 -4.81 0.11
CA GLN A 165 25.82 -3.68 -0.14
C GLN A 165 26.65 -3.37 1.11
N GLY A 166 26.00 -3.18 2.27
CA GLY A 166 26.72 -2.91 3.51
C GLY A 166 27.64 -4.07 3.94
N MET A 167 27.22 -5.34 3.74
CA MET A 167 28.06 -6.50 4.04
C MET A 167 29.31 -6.57 3.14
N ILE A 168 29.13 -6.35 1.85
CA ILE A 168 30.22 -6.42 0.88
C ILE A 168 31.25 -5.32 1.16
N GLN A 169 30.80 -4.09 1.40
CA GLN A 169 31.67 -2.96 1.72
C GLN A 169 32.58 -3.24 2.94
N VAL A 170 32.06 -3.94 3.95
CA VAL A 170 32.82 -4.28 5.15
C VAL A 170 33.69 -5.51 4.97
N ILE A 171 33.19 -6.52 4.26
CA ILE A 171 33.85 -7.84 4.16
C ILE A 171 34.91 -7.86 3.04
N ALA A 172 34.68 -7.15 1.93
CA ALA A 172 35.56 -7.21 0.78
C ALA A 172 37.05 -6.91 1.09
N PRO A 173 37.37 -5.89 1.89
CA PRO A 173 38.78 -5.61 2.23
C PRO A 173 39.49 -6.71 3.05
N MET A 174 38.71 -7.64 3.64
CA MET A 174 39.27 -8.70 4.51
C MET A 174 39.70 -9.95 3.72
N TYR A 175 39.38 -10.01 2.43
CA TYR A 175 39.63 -11.20 1.61
C TYR A 175 40.38 -10.86 0.35
N GLU A 176 41.27 -11.75 -0.03
CA GLU A 176 42.07 -11.61 -1.25
C GLU A 176 41.34 -12.10 -2.49
N HIS A 177 40.48 -13.12 -2.31
CA HIS A 177 39.74 -13.74 -3.39
C HIS A 177 38.23 -13.57 -3.25
N PRO A 178 37.51 -13.21 -4.36
CA PRO A 178 36.06 -13.02 -4.36
C PRO A 178 35.27 -14.24 -3.84
N LYS A 179 35.75 -15.46 -4.14
CA LYS A 179 35.13 -16.71 -3.69
C LYS A 179 35.01 -16.78 -2.17
N GLU A 180 36.06 -16.47 -1.44
CA GLU A 180 36.07 -16.53 0.03
C GLU A 180 35.17 -15.45 0.63
N MET A 181 35.19 -14.24 0.07
CA MET A 181 34.29 -13.14 0.40
C MET A 181 32.82 -13.59 0.24
N LEU A 182 32.47 -14.12 -0.93
CA LEU A 182 31.08 -14.56 -1.22
C LEU A 182 30.60 -15.67 -0.32
N ILE A 183 31.48 -16.63 0.08
CA ILE A 183 31.15 -17.66 1.07
C ILE A 183 30.76 -17.01 2.40
N GLN A 184 31.46 -15.99 2.85
CA GLN A 184 31.18 -15.30 4.10
C GLN A 184 29.90 -14.47 4.01
N VAL A 185 29.69 -13.77 2.92
CA VAL A 185 28.43 -13.03 2.67
C VAL A 185 27.26 -13.99 2.65
N ASN A 186 27.34 -15.10 1.94
CA ASN A 186 26.28 -16.10 1.85
C ASN A 186 25.94 -16.70 3.23
N ARG A 187 26.93 -17.06 4.04
CA ARG A 187 26.69 -17.58 5.39
C ARG A 187 25.90 -16.60 6.26
N ARG A 188 26.23 -15.30 6.19
CA ARG A 188 25.56 -14.28 7.01
C ARG A 188 24.17 -13.89 6.52
N ILE A 189 23.92 -13.94 5.22
CA ILE A 189 22.64 -13.56 4.68
C ILE A 189 21.63 -14.70 4.66
N TYR A 190 22.10 -15.95 4.55
CA TYR A 190 21.27 -17.15 4.43
C TYR A 190 20.21 -17.27 5.52
N GLU A 191 20.59 -17.02 6.79
CA GLU A 191 19.67 -17.10 7.94
C GLU A 191 18.58 -16.02 7.91
N SER A 192 18.79 -14.94 7.18
CA SER A 192 17.90 -13.78 7.13
C SER A 192 17.09 -13.66 5.84
N LEU A 193 17.40 -14.49 4.84
CA LEU A 193 16.62 -14.57 3.60
C LEU A 193 15.36 -15.42 3.82
N GLU A 194 14.27 -14.98 3.23
CA GLU A 194 13.09 -15.82 3.11
C GLU A 194 13.41 -17.05 2.24
N ARG A 195 12.78 -18.20 2.54
CA ARG A 195 13.07 -19.49 1.87
C ARG A 195 13.01 -19.48 0.34
N LYS A 196 12.32 -18.50 -0.25
CA LYS A 196 12.17 -18.37 -1.71
C LYS A 196 13.04 -17.26 -2.31
N SER A 197 13.75 -16.51 -1.48
CA SER A 197 14.61 -15.41 -1.93
C SER A 197 16.02 -15.92 -2.16
N PHE A 198 16.64 -15.45 -3.23
CA PHE A 198 18.04 -15.72 -3.56
C PHE A 198 18.66 -14.46 -4.18
N ILE A 199 19.96 -14.48 -4.27
CA ILE A 199 20.75 -13.39 -4.81
C ILE A 199 21.78 -13.99 -5.75
N THR A 200 21.84 -13.47 -6.96
CA THR A 200 22.88 -13.78 -7.92
C THR A 200 23.95 -12.69 -7.87
N MET A 201 25.23 -13.08 -8.02
CA MET A 201 26.33 -12.14 -7.92
C MET A 201 27.54 -12.61 -8.74
#